data_81d7b0a2a4a1997e247c7d0de277244b
#
_entry.id   81d7b0a2a4a1997e247c7d0de277244b
#
_cell.length_a   1.000
_cell.length_b   1.000
_cell.length_c   1.000
_cell.angle_alpha   90.00
_cell.angle_beta   90.00
_cell.angle_gamma   90.00
#
_symmetry.space_group_name_H-M   'P 1'
#
loop_
_entity.id
_entity.type
_entity.pdbx_description
1 polymer ?
#
loop_
_entity_poly.entity_id
_entity_poly.type
_entity_poly.pdbx_seq_one_letter_code
_entity_poly.pdbx_strand_id
1 'polypeptide(L)'
;MDDMTLWSSLIEGNLRALEILYKRHYALLLNYGLKFCQDIELTKDCIQDVFVKLHKSKELSQAVSPRAYLLRALRNTLYDNLLLSKETTSLDEFAFHIS
;
A
#
# COMPACT_ATOMS: atom_id res chain seq x y z
N MET A 1 -8.02 -12.76 -17.25
CA MET A 1 -6.95 -11.79 -17.57
C MET A 1 -5.80 -11.92 -16.60
N ASP A 2 -4.58 -11.88 -17.09
CA ASP A 2 -3.43 -11.90 -16.20
C ASP A 2 -3.12 -10.48 -15.68
N ASP A 3 -2.23 -10.40 -14.70
CA ASP A 3 -1.87 -9.15 -14.06
C ASP A 3 -1.24 -8.15 -15.01
N MET A 4 -0.43 -8.62 -15.96
CA MET A 4 0.25 -7.74 -16.91
C MET A 4 -0.76 -7.08 -17.84
N THR A 5 -1.76 -7.83 -18.30
CA THR A 5 -2.83 -7.30 -19.15
C THR A 5 -3.66 -6.26 -18.38
N LEU A 6 -4.00 -6.57 -17.14
CA LEU A 6 -4.73 -5.63 -16.27
C LEU A 6 -3.91 -4.36 -16.01
N TRP A 7 -2.62 -4.50 -15.77
CA TRP A 7 -1.73 -3.36 -15.55
C TRP A 7 -1.66 -2.46 -16.76
N SER A 8 -1.53 -3.05 -17.95
CA SER A 8 -1.52 -2.29 -19.20
C SER A 8 -2.83 -1.53 -19.40
N SER A 9 -3.96 -2.16 -19.09
CA SER A 9 -5.27 -1.50 -19.15
C SER A 9 -5.36 -0.35 -18.17
N LEU A 10 -4.80 -0.52 -16.98
CA LEU A 10 -4.77 0.53 -15.96
C LEU A 10 -3.96 1.73 -16.44
N ILE A 11 -2.80 1.49 -17.06
CA ILE A 11 -1.99 2.56 -17.65
C ILE A 11 -2.79 3.36 -18.67
N GLU A 12 -3.65 2.70 -19.44
CA GLU A 12 -4.52 3.33 -20.42
C GLU A 12 -5.73 4.03 -19.80
N GLY A 13 -5.88 3.97 -18.49
CA GLY A 13 -6.95 4.66 -17.78
C GLY A 13 -8.18 3.82 -17.47
N ASN A 14 -8.09 2.50 -17.63
CA ASN A 14 -9.21 1.60 -17.36
C ASN A 14 -9.34 1.34 -15.85
N LEU A 15 -10.30 2.01 -15.21
CA LEU A 15 -10.52 1.89 -13.76
C LEU A 15 -11.05 0.53 -13.35
N ARG A 16 -11.69 -0.19 -14.25
CA ARG A 16 -12.15 -1.55 -13.95
C ARG A 16 -10.97 -2.49 -13.71
N ALA A 17 -9.87 -2.28 -14.44
CA ALA A 17 -8.65 -3.04 -14.21
C ALA A 17 -8.11 -2.83 -12.80
N LEU A 18 -8.18 -1.60 -12.29
CA LEU A 18 -7.78 -1.28 -10.92
C LEU A 18 -8.62 -2.07 -9.90
N GLU A 19 -9.94 -2.11 -10.10
CA GLU A 19 -10.84 -2.85 -9.22
C GLU A 19 -10.52 -4.34 -9.20
N ILE A 20 -10.23 -4.92 -10.37
CA ILE A 20 -9.89 -6.34 -10.47
C ILE A 20 -8.58 -6.63 -9.75
N LEU A 21 -7.57 -5.78 -9.95
CA LEU A 21 -6.28 -5.91 -9.27
C LEU A 21 -6.44 -5.81 -7.75
N TYR A 22 -7.27 -4.88 -7.29
CA TYR A 22 -7.58 -4.72 -5.87
C TYR A 22 -8.15 -6.01 -5.28
N LYS A 23 -9.21 -6.53 -5.90
CA LYS A 23 -9.86 -7.74 -5.41
C LYS A 23 -8.94 -8.96 -5.47
N ARG A 24 -8.16 -9.06 -6.53
CA ARG A 24 -7.26 -10.20 -6.74
C ARG A 24 -6.15 -10.28 -5.70
N HIS A 25 -5.58 -9.13 -5.34
CA HIS A 25 -4.38 -9.08 -4.49
C HIS A 25 -4.65 -8.67 -3.05
N TYR A 26 -5.89 -8.34 -2.70
CA TYR A 26 -6.21 -7.81 -1.37
C TYR A 26 -5.78 -8.76 -0.25
N ALA A 27 -6.16 -10.03 -0.33
CA ALA A 27 -5.84 -10.99 0.72
C ALA A 27 -4.33 -11.19 0.87
N LEU A 28 -3.62 -11.25 -0.26
CA LEU A 28 -2.16 -11.36 -0.25
C LEU A 28 -1.53 -10.14 0.41
N LEU A 29 -1.98 -8.95 0.05
CA LEU A 29 -1.45 -7.70 0.60
C LEU A 29 -1.73 -7.62 2.10
N LEU A 30 -2.92 -7.99 2.53
CA LEU A 30 -3.26 -7.98 3.95
C LEU A 30 -2.36 -8.95 4.73
N ASN A 31 -2.21 -10.18 4.25
CA ASN A 31 -1.35 -11.16 4.91
C ASN A 31 0.11 -10.70 4.95
N TYR A 32 0.59 -10.12 3.86
CA TYR A 32 1.96 -9.61 3.78
C TYR A 32 2.17 -8.45 4.76
N GLY A 33 1.23 -7.51 4.77
CA GLY A 33 1.33 -6.34 5.65
C GLY A 33 1.30 -6.70 7.12
N LEU A 34 0.51 -7.71 7.49
CA LEU A 34 0.41 -8.16 8.88
C LEU A 34 1.68 -8.81 9.41
N LYS A 35 2.63 -9.14 8.54
CA LYS A 35 3.96 -9.59 8.97
C LYS A 35 4.82 -8.45 9.50
N PHE A 36 4.55 -7.22 9.09
CA PHE A 36 5.28 -6.04 9.52
C PHE A 36 4.56 -5.28 10.62
N CYS A 37 3.24 -5.38 10.67
CA CYS A 37 2.40 -4.60 11.57
C CYS A 37 1.19 -5.42 11.96
N GLN A 38 0.97 -5.61 13.26
CA GLN A 38 -0.17 -6.40 13.75
C GLN A 38 -1.48 -5.60 13.79
N ASP A 39 -1.43 -4.34 13.42
CA ASP A 39 -2.61 -3.48 13.38
C ASP A 39 -3.34 -3.70 12.05
N ILE A 40 -4.47 -4.41 12.11
CA ILE A 40 -5.27 -4.76 10.93
C ILE A 40 -5.83 -3.50 10.27
N GLU A 41 -6.34 -2.57 11.05
CA GLU A 41 -6.95 -1.35 10.52
C GLU A 41 -5.92 -0.47 9.81
N LEU A 42 -4.74 -0.32 10.38
CA LEU A 42 -3.66 0.41 9.72
C LEU A 42 -3.25 -0.27 8.41
N THR A 43 -3.14 -1.60 8.42
CA THR A 43 -2.78 -2.34 7.21
C THR A 43 -3.81 -2.15 6.11
N LYS A 44 -5.10 -2.22 6.46
CA LYS A 44 -6.18 -1.98 5.49
C LYS A 44 -6.13 -0.56 4.92
N ASP A 45 -5.89 0.43 5.77
CA ASP A 45 -5.77 1.82 5.34
C ASP A 45 -4.59 1.99 4.37
N CYS A 46 -3.47 1.35 4.66
CA CYS A 46 -2.29 1.41 3.79
C CYS A 46 -2.55 0.74 2.44
N ILE A 47 -3.30 -0.36 2.41
CA ILE A 47 -3.69 -1.01 1.15
C ILE A 47 -4.53 -0.04 0.31
N GLN A 48 -5.50 0.61 0.92
CA GLN A 48 -6.32 1.60 0.22
C GLN A 48 -5.47 2.74 -0.32
N ASP A 49 -4.54 3.25 0.47
CA ASP A 49 -3.62 4.32 0.04
C ASP A 49 -2.83 3.92 -1.20
N VAL A 50 -2.33 2.69 -1.25
CA VAL A 50 -1.61 2.18 -2.41
C VAL A 50 -2.47 2.28 -3.67
N PHE A 51 -3.73 1.82 -3.59
CA PHE A 51 -4.62 1.82 -4.74
C PHE A 51 -5.14 3.21 -5.10
N VAL A 52 -5.33 4.07 -4.11
CA VAL A 52 -5.68 5.48 -4.37
C VAL A 52 -4.55 6.18 -5.13
N LYS A 53 -3.29 5.95 -4.72
CA LYS A 53 -2.14 6.52 -5.41
C LYS A 53 -2.01 6.01 -6.84
N LEU A 54 -2.29 4.71 -7.07
CA LEU A 54 -2.33 4.15 -8.42
C LEU A 54 -3.39 4.84 -9.27
N HIS A 55 -4.58 5.04 -8.72
CA HIS A 55 -5.68 5.71 -9.42
C HIS A 55 -5.31 7.14 -9.81
N LYS A 56 -4.59 7.84 -8.93
CA LYS A 56 -4.22 9.24 -9.15
C LYS A 56 -2.94 9.41 -9.95
N SER A 57 -2.19 8.34 -10.18
CA SER A 57 -0.92 8.43 -10.88
C SER A 57 -1.15 8.71 -12.37
N LYS A 58 -0.53 9.78 -12.86
CA LYS A 58 -0.60 10.16 -14.28
C LYS A 58 0.57 9.58 -15.08
N GLU A 59 1.61 9.12 -14.41
CA GLU A 59 2.83 8.65 -15.05
C GLU A 59 3.16 7.21 -14.63
N LEU A 60 2.12 6.37 -14.60
CA LEU A 60 2.31 4.98 -14.25
C LEU A 60 3.01 4.26 -15.40
N SER A 61 4.20 3.73 -15.12
CA SER A 61 4.97 2.99 -16.11
C SER A 61 4.65 1.50 -16.06
N GLN A 62 5.01 0.80 -17.13
CA GLN A 62 4.81 -0.64 -17.19
C GLN A 62 5.64 -1.33 -16.10
N ALA A 63 4.99 -2.16 -15.28
CA ALA A 63 5.66 -2.90 -14.24
C ALA A 63 6.06 -4.28 -14.76
N VAL A 64 7.24 -4.75 -14.34
CA VAL A 64 7.68 -6.12 -14.64
C VAL A 64 6.76 -7.11 -13.94
N SER A 65 6.36 -6.80 -12.71
CA SER A 65 5.41 -7.62 -11.95
C SER A 65 4.49 -6.70 -11.15
N PRO A 66 3.22 -6.60 -11.52
CA PRO A 66 2.26 -5.81 -10.74
C PRO A 66 2.18 -6.28 -9.29
N ARG A 67 2.21 -7.59 -9.06
CA ARG A 67 2.19 -8.15 -7.71
C ARG A 67 3.37 -7.65 -6.88
N ALA A 68 4.58 -7.71 -7.43
CA ALA A 68 5.78 -7.24 -6.72
C ALA A 68 5.72 -5.73 -6.48
N TYR A 69 5.21 -4.98 -7.43
CA TYR A 69 5.01 -3.55 -7.29
C TYR A 69 4.09 -3.24 -6.11
N LEU A 70 2.94 -3.92 -6.05
CA LEU A 70 1.94 -3.71 -4.99
C LEU A 70 2.51 -4.07 -3.61
N LEU A 71 3.24 -5.18 -3.52
CA LEU A 71 3.87 -5.58 -2.26
C LEU A 71 4.89 -4.55 -1.78
N ARG A 72 5.71 -4.05 -2.69
CA ARG A 72 6.70 -3.02 -2.36
C ARG A 72 6.04 -1.71 -1.95
N ALA A 73 5.01 -1.30 -2.68
CA ALA A 73 4.29 -0.07 -2.38
C ALA A 73 3.63 -0.16 -1.01
N LEU A 74 3.04 -1.30 -0.67
CA LEU A 74 2.44 -1.51 0.63
C LEU A 74 3.50 -1.45 1.74
N ARG A 75 4.62 -2.14 1.54
CA ARG A 75 5.71 -2.13 2.53
C ARG A 75 6.19 -0.70 2.79
N ASN A 76 6.42 0.06 1.73
CA ASN A 76 6.89 1.43 1.86
C ASN A 76 5.86 2.31 2.58
N THR A 77 4.58 2.14 2.26
CA THR A 77 3.50 2.90 2.90
C THR A 77 3.40 2.53 4.38
N LEU A 78 3.51 1.25 4.72
CA LEU A 78 3.50 0.81 6.12
C LEU A 78 4.69 1.37 6.90
N TYR A 79 5.89 1.31 6.34
CA TYR A 79 7.08 1.85 7.00
C TYR A 79 6.94 3.34 7.25
N ASP A 80 6.46 4.09 6.28
CA ASP A 80 6.26 5.53 6.44
C ASP A 80 5.28 5.82 7.58
N ASN A 81 4.17 5.09 7.64
CA ASN A 81 3.18 5.26 8.70
C ASN A 81 3.71 4.83 10.06
N LEU A 82 4.44 3.73 10.13
CA LEU A 82 5.03 3.25 11.39
C LEU A 82 6.10 4.19 11.90
N LEU A 83 6.93 4.75 11.02
CA LEU A 83 7.94 5.73 11.41
C LEU A 83 7.30 6.99 11.97
N LEU A 84 6.27 7.51 11.31
CA LEU A 84 5.55 8.68 11.80
C LEU A 84 4.92 8.43 13.16
N SER A 85 4.26 7.28 13.31
CA SER A 85 3.65 6.88 14.59
C SER A 85 4.70 6.72 15.67
N LYS A 86 5.83 6.09 15.34
CA LYS A 86 6.92 5.85 16.29
C LYS A 86 7.57 7.16 16.71
N GLU A 87 7.79 8.08 15.80
CA GLU A 87 8.34 9.39 16.11
C GLU A 87 7.41 10.14 17.06
N THR A 88 6.11 10.14 16.77
CA THR A 88 5.12 10.79 17.61
C THR A 88 5.07 10.15 18.99
N THR A 89 5.08 8.83 19.05
CA THR A 89 5.09 8.10 20.31
C THR A 89 6.35 8.38 21.11
N SER A 90 7.51 8.40 20.43
CA SER A 90 8.79 8.68 21.10
C SER A 90 8.82 10.08 21.68
N LEU A 91 8.28 11.05 20.96
CA LEU A 91 8.20 12.42 21.46
C LEU A 91 7.25 12.52 22.66
N ASP A 92 6.12 11.84 22.61
CA ASP A 92 5.16 11.82 23.69
C ASP A 92 5.75 11.12 24.93
N GLU A 93 6.43 10.00 24.74
CA GLU A 93 7.11 9.31 25.84
C GLU A 93 8.21 10.17 26.44
N PHE A 94 9.00 10.81 25.60
CA PHE A 94 10.06 11.70 26.06
C PHE A 94 9.49 12.87 26.84
N ALA A 95 8.44 13.50 26.35
CA ALA A 95 7.78 14.61 27.04
C ALA A 95 7.19 14.14 28.38
N PHE A 96 6.62 12.94 28.41
CA PHE A 96 6.05 12.37 29.62
C PHE A 96 7.12 12.10 30.67
N HIS A 97 8.27 11.58 30.27
CA HIS A 97 9.36 11.26 31.21
C HIS A 97 10.09 12.48 31.73
N ILE A 98 10.10 13.57 30.98
CA ILE A 98 10.75 14.82 31.39
C ILE A 98 9.84 15.63 32.33
N SER A 99 8.54 15.52 32.09
CA SER A 99 7.59 16.24 32.95
C SER A 99 7.35 15.53 34.27
#